data_a850b4a607f7f90f22ee04a0f08623fa
#
_entry.id   a850b4a607f7f90f22ee04a0f08623fa
#
_cell.length_a   1.000
_cell.length_b   1.000
_cell.length_c   1.000
_cell.angle_alpha   90.00
_cell.angle_beta   90.00
_cell.angle_gamma   90.00
#
_symmetry.space_group_name_H-M   'P 1'
#
loop_
_entity.id
_entity.type
_entity.pdbx_description
1 polymer ?
#
loop_
_entity_poly.entity_id
_entity_poly.type
_entity_poly.pdbx_seq_one_letter_code
_entity_poly.pdbx_strand_id
1 'polypeptide(L)'
;MSEEKMPDNIPLEKIDDYRWRIPRSYKPGMRVDGLIYADEKLLKHIRGDKALEQVANVAFLPGIVNASLAMPDIHWGYGFPIGGVAATDPENGGVVSPGGVGFDINCGIRLVKTNFQYDDIKHKLKDLVYALFSDVPCGVGSKGDIRVTSKEEKQILVKGSKWAVEQGFGTEEDLECTEEYGAIPGADPDAVSERAYERGRAQAGTLGSGNHFLEVQVIDQLYGREACDSLGLNLGQVMVMIHSGSRGFGYQICDDYVRSMMPCLQKYGINAVSYTHLTLPTIYSV
;
A
#
# COMPACT_ATOMS: atom_id res chain seq x y z
N MET A 1 0.28 28.65 -7.03
CA MET A 1 -0.10 27.62 -6.06
C MET A 1 0.15 28.23 -4.69
N SER A 2 -0.93 28.62 -3.99
CA SER A 2 -0.85 29.17 -2.65
C SER A 2 -0.34 28.07 -1.70
N GLU A 3 0.73 28.36 -0.98
CA GLU A 3 1.18 27.56 0.17
C GLU A 3 0.04 27.53 1.20
N GLU A 4 -0.77 26.48 1.20
CA GLU A 4 -1.69 26.21 2.30
C GLU A 4 -0.84 25.95 3.55
N LYS A 5 -0.88 26.89 4.48
CA LYS A 5 -0.28 26.74 5.81
C LYS A 5 -0.76 25.44 6.42
N MET A 6 0.17 24.61 6.85
CA MET A 6 -0.10 23.43 7.68
C MET A 6 -0.93 23.85 8.89
N PRO A 7 -1.98 23.10 9.24
CA PRO A 7 -2.64 23.31 10.52
C PRO A 7 -1.68 22.90 11.63
N ASP A 8 -1.11 23.88 12.29
CA ASP A 8 -0.07 23.72 13.33
C ASP A 8 -0.55 22.95 14.58
N ASN A 9 -1.76 22.36 14.60
CA ASN A 9 -2.32 21.84 15.86
C ASN A 9 -3.37 20.74 15.68
N ILE A 10 -3.04 19.66 14.96
CA ILE A 10 -3.89 18.47 15.04
C ILE A 10 -3.71 17.84 16.44
N PRO A 11 -4.78 17.74 17.25
CA PRO A 11 -4.68 17.18 18.58
C PRO A 11 -4.31 15.69 18.51
N LEU A 12 -3.24 15.32 19.18
CA LEU A 12 -2.80 13.94 19.30
C LEU A 12 -2.77 13.57 20.78
N GLU A 13 -3.65 12.66 21.16
CA GLU A 13 -3.73 12.12 22.49
C GLU A 13 -2.98 10.79 22.56
N LYS A 14 -2.04 10.67 23.48
CA LYS A 14 -1.29 9.41 23.70
C LYS A 14 -2.22 8.37 24.34
N ILE A 15 -2.35 7.20 23.68
CA ILE A 15 -3.07 6.05 24.23
C ILE A 15 -2.09 5.15 24.99
N ASP A 16 -0.97 4.81 24.37
CA ASP A 16 0.15 4.04 24.93
C ASP A 16 1.46 4.40 24.21
N ASP A 17 2.51 3.60 24.36
CA ASP A 17 3.82 3.91 23.80
C ASP A 17 3.90 3.86 22.28
N TYR A 18 2.91 3.24 21.61
CA TYR A 18 2.90 3.02 20.17
C TYR A 18 1.62 3.47 19.49
N ARG A 19 0.62 4.01 20.24
CA ARG A 19 -0.66 4.43 19.66
C ARG A 19 -1.05 5.83 20.10
N TRP A 20 -1.50 6.62 19.10
CA TRP A 20 -1.95 8.00 19.28
C TRP A 20 -3.31 8.20 18.64
N ARG A 21 -4.14 9.04 19.22
CA ARG A 21 -5.50 9.30 18.78
C ARG A 21 -5.69 10.74 18.33
N ILE A 22 -6.31 10.91 17.15
CA ILE A 22 -6.98 12.15 16.76
C ILE A 22 -8.44 11.98 17.18
N PRO A 23 -8.92 12.71 18.21
CA PRO A 23 -10.30 12.54 18.65
C PRO A 23 -11.29 13.01 17.58
N ARG A 24 -12.41 12.31 17.43
CA ARG A 24 -13.47 12.68 16.47
C ARG A 24 -14.04 14.08 16.69
N SER A 25 -13.86 14.65 17.87
CA SER A 25 -14.22 16.03 18.19
C SER A 25 -13.32 17.07 17.52
N TYR A 26 -12.21 16.67 16.91
CA TYR A 26 -11.29 17.57 16.21
C TYR A 26 -11.96 18.31 15.06
N LYS A 27 -12.75 17.62 14.26
CA LYS A 27 -13.54 18.25 13.18
C LYS A 27 -15.01 17.87 13.30
N PRO A 28 -15.94 18.84 13.27
CA PRO A 28 -17.37 18.55 13.23
C PRO A 28 -17.70 17.65 12.02
N GLY A 29 -18.33 16.51 12.25
CA GLY A 29 -18.70 15.55 11.21
C GLY A 29 -17.80 14.34 11.09
N MET A 30 -16.64 14.29 11.75
CA MET A 30 -15.90 13.05 11.90
C MET A 30 -16.79 11.99 12.56
N ARG A 31 -16.85 10.81 11.99
CA ARG A 31 -17.69 9.70 12.46
C ARG A 31 -16.99 8.83 13.48
N VAL A 32 -15.68 8.70 13.34
CA VAL A 32 -14.79 7.89 14.19
C VAL A 32 -13.54 8.67 14.55
N ASP A 33 -12.76 8.16 15.51
CA ASP A 33 -11.44 8.69 15.81
C ASP A 33 -10.42 8.32 14.72
N GLY A 34 -9.36 9.11 14.58
CA GLY A 34 -8.15 8.71 13.89
C GLY A 34 -7.21 7.97 14.87
N LEU A 35 -6.61 6.86 14.45
CA LEU A 35 -5.67 6.09 15.27
C LEU A 35 -4.36 5.91 14.52
N ILE A 36 -3.26 6.41 15.09
CA ILE A 36 -1.93 6.38 14.50
C ILE A 36 -1.05 5.41 15.28
N TYR A 37 -0.39 4.50 14.58
CA TYR A 37 0.59 3.57 15.13
C TYR A 37 1.99 4.13 14.92
N ALA A 38 2.59 4.68 15.98
CA ALA A 38 3.92 5.25 15.98
C ALA A 38 4.49 5.34 17.39
N ASP A 39 5.78 5.15 17.54
CA ASP A 39 6.48 5.56 18.76
C ASP A 39 6.71 7.09 18.79
N GLU A 40 7.20 7.62 19.89
CA GLU A 40 7.45 9.06 20.04
C GLU A 40 8.51 9.60 19.05
N LYS A 41 9.45 8.78 18.64
CA LYS A 41 10.51 9.16 17.71
C LYS A 41 9.93 9.33 16.31
N LEU A 42 9.17 8.35 15.86
CA LEU A 42 8.52 8.37 14.55
C LEU A 42 7.44 9.47 14.47
N LEU A 43 6.68 9.67 15.55
CA LEU A 43 5.65 10.70 15.61
C LEU A 43 6.19 12.12 15.36
N LYS A 44 7.43 12.41 15.75
CA LYS A 44 8.06 13.72 15.46
C LYS A 44 8.18 13.99 13.96
N HIS A 45 8.45 12.95 13.17
CA HIS A 45 8.51 13.05 11.71
C HIS A 45 7.10 13.15 11.11
N ILE A 46 6.17 12.34 11.60
CA ILE A 46 4.77 12.33 11.15
C ILE A 46 4.09 13.69 11.35
N ARG A 47 4.37 14.39 12.46
CA ARG A 47 3.79 15.72 12.75
C ARG A 47 4.15 16.79 11.70
N GLY A 48 5.24 16.61 10.98
CA GLY A 48 5.65 17.50 9.87
C GLY A 48 4.96 17.20 8.55
N ASP A 49 4.15 16.13 8.47
CA ASP A 49 3.50 15.68 7.26
C ASP A 49 1.99 15.99 7.28
N LYS A 50 1.41 16.29 6.12
CA LYS A 50 -0.05 16.50 5.97
C LYS A 50 -0.87 15.23 6.08
N ALA A 51 -0.25 14.07 6.25
CA ALA A 51 -0.94 12.78 6.34
C ALA A 51 -1.89 12.69 7.54
N LEU A 52 -1.57 13.34 8.66
CA LEU A 52 -2.49 13.40 9.82
C LEU A 52 -3.83 14.05 9.48
N GLU A 53 -3.81 15.08 8.64
CA GLU A 53 -5.02 15.72 8.12
C GLU A 53 -5.84 14.72 7.26
N GLN A 54 -5.16 13.90 6.46
CA GLN A 54 -5.81 12.88 5.66
C GLN A 54 -6.42 11.77 6.53
N VAL A 55 -5.77 11.37 7.63
CA VAL A 55 -6.36 10.44 8.62
C VAL A 55 -7.67 11.01 9.16
N ALA A 56 -7.69 12.29 9.55
CA ALA A 56 -8.90 12.95 10.03
C ALA A 56 -9.98 13.02 8.93
N ASN A 57 -9.59 13.27 7.67
CA ASN A 57 -10.54 13.33 6.55
C ASN A 57 -11.14 11.95 6.22
N VAL A 58 -10.37 10.88 6.29
CA VAL A 58 -10.88 9.50 6.10
C VAL A 58 -11.93 9.14 7.16
N ALA A 59 -11.82 9.68 8.37
CA ALA A 59 -12.78 9.46 9.45
C ALA A 59 -14.20 10.00 9.16
N PHE A 60 -14.40 10.75 8.07
CA PHE A 60 -15.73 11.20 7.62
C PHE A 60 -16.44 10.20 6.72
N LEU A 61 -15.77 9.16 6.21
CA LEU A 61 -16.36 8.24 5.25
C LEU A 61 -17.67 7.64 5.78
N PRO A 62 -18.73 7.60 4.94
CA PRO A 62 -19.97 6.93 5.31
C PRO A 62 -19.71 5.46 5.66
N GLY A 63 -20.37 4.99 6.71
CA GLY A 63 -20.24 3.60 7.17
C GLY A 63 -18.86 3.18 7.66
N ILE A 64 -17.93 4.11 7.89
CA ILE A 64 -16.62 3.76 8.45
C ILE A 64 -16.76 3.11 9.82
N VAL A 65 -16.03 2.02 10.03
CA VAL A 65 -16.09 1.19 11.24
C VAL A 65 -14.90 1.49 12.15
N ASN A 66 -15.16 1.59 13.45
CA ASN A 66 -14.19 1.74 14.54
C ASN A 66 -13.30 2.98 14.46
N ALA A 67 -12.36 3.04 13.53
CA ALA A 67 -11.39 4.13 13.43
C ALA A 67 -10.84 4.29 12.01
N SER A 68 -10.35 5.49 11.68
CA SER A 68 -9.43 5.72 10.58
C SER A 68 -8.02 5.41 11.06
N LEU A 69 -7.40 4.35 10.56
CA LEU A 69 -6.11 3.86 11.03
C LEU A 69 -4.97 4.42 10.17
N ALA A 70 -3.80 4.59 10.77
CA ALA A 70 -2.57 4.90 10.06
C ALA A 70 -1.41 4.07 10.63
N MET A 71 -0.76 3.33 9.74
CA MET A 71 0.38 2.47 10.05
C MET A 71 1.68 3.29 10.16
N PRO A 72 2.78 2.70 10.68
CA PRO A 72 4.03 3.44 10.91
C PRO A 72 4.67 4.08 9.67
N ASP A 73 4.37 3.57 8.48
CA ASP A 73 4.82 4.10 7.19
C ASP A 73 3.98 5.28 6.67
N ILE A 74 3.13 5.85 7.52
CA ILE A 74 2.23 6.95 7.15
C ILE A 74 2.99 8.12 6.55
N HIS A 75 2.53 8.56 5.39
CA HIS A 75 2.94 9.80 4.73
C HIS A 75 1.85 10.30 3.78
N TRP A 76 2.02 11.50 3.25
CA TRP A 76 1.00 12.12 2.41
C TRP A 76 0.78 11.34 1.11
N GLY A 77 -0.48 10.94 0.88
CA GLY A 77 -0.97 10.30 -0.32
C GLY A 77 -1.98 11.15 -1.10
N TYR A 78 -2.64 10.54 -2.07
CA TYR A 78 -3.65 11.17 -2.94
C TYR A 78 -5.06 11.04 -2.34
N GLY A 79 -5.30 11.73 -1.23
CA GLY A 79 -6.62 11.73 -0.59
C GLY A 79 -6.72 10.81 0.61
N PHE A 80 -6.22 9.59 0.52
CA PHE A 80 -5.87 8.75 1.65
C PHE A 80 -4.40 8.96 2.03
N PRO A 81 -4.03 8.88 3.30
CA PRO A 81 -2.62 8.77 3.64
C PRO A 81 -2.09 7.42 3.15
N ILE A 82 -0.86 7.39 2.66
CA ILE A 82 -0.17 6.11 2.49
C ILE A 82 -0.02 5.49 3.87
N GLY A 83 -0.12 4.16 3.99
CA GLY A 83 -0.19 3.48 5.28
C GLY A 83 -1.54 3.63 5.99
N GLY A 84 -2.52 4.28 5.34
CA GLY A 84 -3.88 4.41 5.86
C GLY A 84 -4.67 3.12 5.71
N VAL A 85 -5.50 2.80 6.73
CA VAL A 85 -6.43 1.68 6.70
C VAL A 85 -7.80 2.13 7.18
N ALA A 86 -8.85 1.80 6.43
CA ALA A 86 -10.23 2.07 6.80
C ALA A 86 -11.12 0.90 6.37
N ALA A 87 -12.01 0.49 7.24
CA ALA A 87 -13.07 -0.45 6.93
C ALA A 87 -14.40 0.29 6.85
N THR A 88 -15.24 -0.05 5.89
CA THR A 88 -16.59 0.48 5.76
C THR A 88 -17.60 -0.65 5.74
N ASP A 89 -18.74 -0.45 6.40
CA ASP A 89 -19.82 -1.43 6.49
C ASP A 89 -20.92 -1.09 5.48
N PRO A 90 -21.09 -1.88 4.41
CA PRO A 90 -22.11 -1.64 3.39
C PRO A 90 -23.54 -1.66 3.94
N GLU A 91 -23.83 -2.44 4.98
CA GLU A 91 -25.16 -2.51 5.60
C GLU A 91 -25.52 -1.21 6.34
N ASN A 92 -24.51 -0.45 6.78
CA ASN A 92 -24.64 0.85 7.43
C ASN A 92 -24.32 2.03 6.50
N GLY A 93 -24.52 1.87 5.20
CA GLY A 93 -24.30 2.89 4.20
C GLY A 93 -22.83 3.14 3.91
N GLY A 94 -22.02 2.12 4.11
CA GLY A 94 -20.60 2.13 3.79
C GLY A 94 -20.36 2.29 2.29
N VAL A 95 -19.22 2.87 1.95
CA VAL A 95 -18.86 3.24 0.59
C VAL A 95 -17.57 2.55 0.16
N VAL A 96 -17.45 2.30 -1.14
CA VAL A 96 -16.20 1.87 -1.77
C VAL A 96 -15.45 3.10 -2.26
N SER A 97 -14.15 3.16 -1.95
CA SER A 97 -13.28 4.27 -2.37
C SER A 97 -12.15 3.74 -3.25
N PRO A 98 -12.20 3.89 -4.58
CA PRO A 98 -11.12 3.46 -5.46
C PRO A 98 -9.79 4.15 -5.14
N GLY A 99 -9.84 5.44 -4.81
CA GLY A 99 -8.67 6.19 -4.37
C GLY A 99 -8.09 5.68 -3.03
N GLY A 100 -8.95 5.12 -2.16
CA GLY A 100 -8.53 4.49 -0.90
C GLY A 100 -7.85 3.14 -1.07
N VAL A 101 -8.15 2.43 -2.17
CA VAL A 101 -7.42 1.20 -2.55
C VAL A 101 -5.98 1.55 -2.97
N GLY A 102 -5.77 2.79 -3.41
CA GLY A 102 -4.49 3.30 -3.87
C GLY A 102 -4.37 3.30 -5.40
N PHE A 103 -3.61 4.27 -5.91
CA PHE A 103 -3.34 4.36 -7.36
C PHE A 103 -2.44 3.22 -7.83
N ASP A 104 -1.49 2.80 -7.03
CA ASP A 104 -0.72 1.59 -7.32
C ASP A 104 -1.41 0.38 -6.67
N ILE A 105 -2.46 -0.12 -7.32
CA ILE A 105 -3.26 -1.24 -6.83
C ILE A 105 -2.35 -2.42 -6.52
N ASN A 106 -2.55 -3.05 -5.35
CA ASN A 106 -1.68 -4.12 -4.84
C ASN A 106 -0.22 -3.67 -4.61
N CYS A 107 -0.03 -2.40 -4.21
CA CYS A 107 1.23 -1.93 -3.67
C CYS A 107 1.45 -2.61 -2.31
N GLY A 108 2.32 -3.59 -2.29
CA GLY A 108 2.46 -4.47 -1.14
C GLY A 108 3.90 -4.76 -0.78
N ILE A 109 4.07 -5.34 0.40
CA ILE A 109 5.37 -5.72 0.93
C ILE A 109 5.52 -7.24 0.92
N ARG A 110 6.71 -7.70 0.53
CA ARG A 110 7.18 -9.06 0.72
C ARG A 110 8.40 -9.04 1.63
N LEU A 111 8.36 -9.84 2.67
CA LEU A 111 9.49 -10.04 3.57
C LEU A 111 10.02 -11.46 3.38
N VAL A 112 11.23 -11.54 2.88
CA VAL A 112 11.91 -12.83 2.60
C VAL A 112 12.89 -13.13 3.72
N LYS A 113 12.73 -14.28 4.34
CA LYS A 113 13.66 -14.81 5.34
C LYS A 113 14.83 -15.49 4.63
N THR A 114 16.06 -15.13 5.01
CA THR A 114 17.27 -15.79 4.48
C THR A 114 17.89 -16.71 5.53
N ASN A 115 18.83 -17.54 5.10
CA ASN A 115 19.63 -18.38 6.00
C ASN A 115 20.92 -17.70 6.46
N PHE A 116 21.12 -16.41 6.12
CA PHE A 116 22.33 -15.67 6.47
C PHE A 116 22.17 -14.95 7.82
N GLN A 117 23.31 -14.85 8.52
CA GLN A 117 23.48 -13.96 9.66
C GLN A 117 24.22 -12.69 9.22
N TYR A 118 24.05 -11.59 9.97
CA TYR A 118 24.72 -10.33 9.66
C TYR A 118 26.24 -10.49 9.49
N ASP A 119 26.84 -11.33 10.32
CA ASP A 119 28.28 -11.61 10.27
C ASP A 119 28.74 -12.23 8.95
N ASP A 120 27.86 -12.94 8.25
CA ASP A 120 28.16 -13.57 6.96
C ASP A 120 28.27 -12.53 5.84
N ILE A 121 27.54 -11.41 5.95
CA ILE A 121 27.40 -10.41 4.88
C ILE A 121 28.05 -9.06 5.17
N LYS A 122 28.32 -8.70 6.45
CA LYS A 122 28.76 -7.36 6.87
C LYS A 122 30.01 -6.86 6.10
N HIS A 123 30.89 -7.75 5.71
CA HIS A 123 32.11 -7.41 4.98
C HIS A 123 31.90 -7.29 3.46
N LYS A 124 30.71 -7.63 2.94
CA LYS A 124 30.35 -7.57 1.52
C LYS A 124 29.19 -6.60 1.22
N LEU A 125 28.75 -5.80 2.22
CA LEU A 125 27.58 -4.94 2.06
C LEU A 125 27.71 -3.98 0.86
N LYS A 126 28.90 -3.44 0.62
CA LYS A 126 29.15 -2.56 -0.52
C LYS A 126 28.95 -3.27 -1.86
N ASP A 127 29.50 -4.48 -1.99
CA ASP A 127 29.42 -5.28 -3.21
C ASP A 127 27.96 -5.74 -3.43
N LEU A 128 27.26 -6.10 -2.35
CA LEU A 128 25.85 -6.45 -2.39
C LEU A 128 24.98 -5.29 -2.88
N VAL A 129 25.21 -4.07 -2.38
CA VAL A 129 24.46 -2.88 -2.83
C VAL A 129 24.71 -2.63 -4.33
N TYR A 130 25.96 -2.74 -4.80
CA TYR A 130 26.26 -2.58 -6.22
C TYR A 130 25.60 -3.65 -7.09
N ALA A 131 25.61 -4.91 -6.66
CA ALA A 131 24.96 -6.00 -7.38
C ALA A 131 23.43 -5.75 -7.46
N LEU A 132 22.79 -5.43 -6.35
CA LEU A 132 21.36 -5.12 -6.32
C LEU A 132 21.02 -3.92 -7.22
N PHE A 133 21.84 -2.87 -7.20
CA PHE A 133 21.63 -1.70 -8.05
C PHE A 133 21.79 -2.01 -9.54
N SER A 134 22.71 -2.94 -9.89
CA SER A 134 22.92 -3.38 -11.27
C SER A 134 21.80 -4.29 -11.77
N ASP A 135 21.32 -5.20 -10.92
CA ASP A 135 20.49 -6.32 -11.35
C ASP A 135 18.99 -6.08 -11.15
N VAL A 136 18.61 -5.10 -10.30
CA VAL A 136 17.21 -4.79 -10.03
C VAL A 136 16.78 -3.54 -10.82
N PRO A 137 15.95 -3.68 -11.87
CA PRO A 137 15.48 -2.54 -12.65
C PRO A 137 14.60 -1.64 -11.77
N CYS A 138 15.05 -0.41 -11.50
CA CYS A 138 14.35 0.57 -10.68
C CYS A 138 14.34 1.96 -11.34
N GLY A 139 13.48 2.85 -10.81
CA GLY A 139 13.34 4.22 -11.30
C GLY A 139 12.13 4.43 -12.21
N VAL A 140 11.85 5.71 -12.49
CA VAL A 140 10.73 6.13 -13.35
C VAL A 140 10.97 5.66 -14.78
N GLY A 141 10.00 4.94 -15.36
CA GLY A 141 10.08 4.44 -16.74
C GLY A 141 11.03 3.27 -16.94
N SER A 142 11.53 2.65 -15.86
CA SER A 142 12.34 1.43 -15.95
C SER A 142 11.57 0.33 -16.67
N LYS A 143 12.31 -0.49 -17.42
CA LYS A 143 11.77 -1.63 -18.16
C LYS A 143 12.37 -2.91 -17.57
N GLY A 144 11.52 -3.91 -17.35
CA GLY A 144 11.95 -5.23 -16.89
C GLY A 144 12.49 -6.09 -18.04
N ASP A 145 13.20 -7.13 -17.68
CA ASP A 145 13.65 -8.16 -18.64
C ASP A 145 12.54 -9.16 -18.97
N ILE A 146 11.51 -9.24 -18.14
CA ILE A 146 10.36 -10.10 -18.36
C ILE A 146 9.53 -9.49 -19.52
N ARG A 147 9.51 -10.21 -20.65
CA ARG A 147 8.73 -9.82 -21.83
C ARG A 147 7.40 -10.57 -21.82
N VAL A 148 6.32 -9.82 -21.81
CA VAL A 148 4.96 -10.38 -21.82
C VAL A 148 4.23 -9.97 -23.12
N THR A 149 3.52 -10.93 -23.70
CA THR A 149 2.60 -10.70 -24.82
C THR A 149 1.25 -10.24 -24.29
N SER A 150 0.40 -9.64 -25.15
CA SER A 150 -0.95 -9.25 -24.74
C SER A 150 -1.81 -10.42 -24.22
N LYS A 151 -1.55 -11.63 -24.69
CA LYS A 151 -2.21 -12.83 -24.18
C LYS A 151 -1.74 -13.18 -22.78
N GLU A 152 -0.45 -13.08 -22.53
CA GLU A 152 0.15 -13.36 -21.22
C GLU A 152 -0.25 -12.30 -20.19
N GLU A 153 -0.37 -11.03 -20.58
CA GLU A 153 -0.91 -9.98 -19.70
C GLU A 153 -2.29 -10.38 -19.14
N LYS A 154 -3.21 -10.82 -20.01
CA LYS A 154 -4.53 -11.32 -19.57
C LYS A 154 -4.42 -12.55 -18.67
N GLN A 155 -3.47 -13.44 -18.95
CA GLN A 155 -3.24 -14.61 -18.10
C GLN A 155 -2.70 -14.22 -16.71
N ILE A 156 -1.79 -13.24 -16.65
CA ILE A 156 -1.26 -12.70 -15.38
C ILE A 156 -2.41 -12.18 -14.51
N LEU A 157 -3.36 -11.47 -15.07
CA LEU A 157 -4.50 -10.92 -14.32
C LEU A 157 -5.39 -12.01 -13.70
N VAL A 158 -5.58 -13.11 -14.41
CA VAL A 158 -6.42 -14.23 -13.94
C VAL A 158 -5.65 -15.16 -13.00
N LYS A 159 -4.39 -15.45 -13.32
CA LYS A 159 -3.56 -16.42 -12.59
C LYS A 159 -2.75 -15.81 -11.46
N GLY A 160 -2.57 -14.49 -11.46
CA GLY A 160 -1.74 -13.80 -10.47
C GLY A 160 -0.32 -14.37 -10.39
N SER A 161 0.18 -14.57 -9.17
CA SER A 161 1.54 -15.11 -8.92
C SER A 161 1.74 -16.53 -9.45
N LYS A 162 0.66 -17.30 -9.65
CA LYS A 162 0.74 -18.64 -10.25
C LYS A 162 1.33 -18.60 -11.66
N TRP A 163 1.02 -17.55 -12.44
CA TRP A 163 1.65 -17.37 -13.75
C TRP A 163 3.18 -17.27 -13.62
N ALA A 164 3.67 -16.50 -12.63
CA ALA A 164 5.11 -16.36 -12.40
C ALA A 164 5.77 -17.70 -12.03
N VAL A 165 5.13 -18.51 -11.19
CA VAL A 165 5.60 -19.86 -10.84
C VAL A 165 5.63 -20.76 -12.08
N GLU A 166 4.58 -20.75 -12.92
CA GLU A 166 4.51 -21.49 -14.18
C GLU A 166 5.64 -21.09 -15.17
N GLN A 167 6.15 -19.85 -15.08
CA GLN A 167 7.29 -19.36 -15.87
C GLN A 167 8.66 -19.64 -15.21
N GLY A 168 8.69 -20.26 -14.04
CA GLY A 168 9.93 -20.58 -13.32
C GLY A 168 10.49 -19.43 -12.48
N PHE A 169 9.69 -18.38 -12.20
CA PHE A 169 10.08 -17.25 -11.34
C PHE A 169 9.77 -17.48 -9.87
N GLY A 170 9.35 -18.66 -9.48
CA GLY A 170 9.02 -19.03 -8.10
C GLY A 170 8.67 -20.51 -7.99
N THR A 171 8.22 -20.92 -6.82
CA THR A 171 7.82 -22.28 -6.48
C THR A 171 6.38 -22.34 -5.98
N GLU A 172 5.81 -23.53 -5.86
CA GLU A 172 4.47 -23.71 -5.26
C GLU A 172 4.46 -23.25 -3.78
N GLU A 173 5.58 -23.38 -3.05
CA GLU A 173 5.71 -22.92 -1.66
C GLU A 173 5.56 -21.39 -1.56
N ASP A 174 5.97 -20.65 -2.58
CA ASP A 174 5.76 -19.19 -2.62
C ASP A 174 4.28 -18.83 -2.71
N LEU A 175 3.45 -19.66 -3.35
CA LEU A 175 1.99 -19.44 -3.42
C LEU A 175 1.33 -19.70 -2.07
N GLU A 176 1.79 -20.69 -1.31
CA GLU A 176 1.29 -20.97 0.05
C GLU A 176 1.53 -19.79 1.00
N CYS A 177 2.61 -19.02 0.79
CA CYS A 177 2.96 -17.83 1.55
C CYS A 177 2.39 -16.53 0.95
N THR A 178 1.56 -16.62 -0.09
CA THR A 178 0.96 -15.46 -0.77
C THR A 178 -0.55 -15.44 -0.51
N GLU A 179 -1.09 -14.26 -0.22
CA GLU A 179 -2.52 -14.02 -0.02
C GLU A 179 -3.33 -14.60 -1.20
N GLU A 180 -4.46 -15.27 -0.91
CA GLU A 180 -5.33 -15.94 -1.89
C GLU A 180 -4.57 -16.92 -2.80
N TYR A 181 -3.49 -17.54 -2.31
CA TYR A 181 -2.61 -18.39 -3.11
C TYR A 181 -2.14 -17.70 -4.40
N GLY A 182 -1.94 -16.39 -4.31
CA GLY A 182 -1.41 -15.54 -5.37
C GLY A 182 -2.39 -15.17 -6.48
N ALA A 183 -3.69 -15.52 -6.38
CA ALA A 183 -4.69 -15.20 -7.39
C ALA A 183 -6.07 -14.96 -6.79
N ILE A 184 -6.61 -13.76 -6.93
CA ILE A 184 -7.97 -13.42 -6.48
C ILE A 184 -9.01 -14.05 -7.42
N PRO A 185 -9.96 -14.88 -6.92
CA PRO A 185 -10.99 -15.45 -7.75
C PRO A 185 -11.87 -14.38 -8.41
N GLY A 186 -12.28 -14.61 -9.65
CA GLY A 186 -13.21 -13.73 -10.38
C GLY A 186 -12.57 -12.49 -11.02
N ALA A 187 -11.24 -12.42 -11.09
CA ALA A 187 -10.57 -11.37 -11.84
C ALA A 187 -10.99 -11.40 -13.33
N ASP A 188 -11.47 -10.22 -13.81
CA ASP A 188 -11.95 -10.07 -15.20
C ASP A 188 -10.99 -9.19 -16.01
N PRO A 189 -10.16 -9.78 -16.89
CA PRO A 189 -9.23 -9.02 -17.71
C PRO A 189 -9.93 -8.13 -18.76
N ASP A 190 -11.19 -8.36 -19.08
CA ASP A 190 -11.93 -7.54 -20.04
C ASP A 190 -12.53 -6.26 -19.39
N ALA A 191 -12.55 -6.20 -18.06
CA ALA A 191 -12.87 -4.98 -17.29
C ALA A 191 -11.75 -3.93 -17.25
N VAL A 192 -10.61 -4.20 -17.91
CA VAL A 192 -9.41 -3.35 -17.91
C VAL A 192 -9.25 -2.66 -19.25
N SER A 193 -8.91 -1.35 -19.23
CA SER A 193 -8.70 -0.59 -20.44
C SER A 193 -7.41 -0.98 -21.18
N GLU A 194 -7.42 -0.87 -22.52
CA GLU A 194 -6.21 -1.06 -23.34
C GLU A 194 -5.07 -0.13 -22.90
N ARG A 195 -5.40 1.05 -22.39
CA ARG A 195 -4.42 2.01 -21.88
C ARG A 195 -3.68 1.49 -20.66
N ALA A 196 -4.36 0.74 -19.77
CA ALA A 196 -3.72 0.13 -18.63
C ALA A 196 -2.72 -0.96 -19.09
N TYR A 197 -3.10 -1.81 -20.04
CA TYR A 197 -2.18 -2.80 -20.63
C TYR A 197 -0.94 -2.16 -21.26
N GLU A 198 -1.11 -1.11 -22.07
CA GLU A 198 0.02 -0.38 -22.66
C GLU A 198 1.01 0.15 -21.62
N ARG A 199 0.49 0.65 -20.48
CA ARG A 199 1.32 1.21 -19.39
C ARG A 199 2.03 0.15 -18.59
N GLY A 200 1.44 -1.04 -18.42
CA GLY A 200 1.99 -2.13 -17.61
C GLY A 200 3.03 -2.98 -18.33
N ARG A 201 2.81 -3.23 -19.63
CA ARG A 201 3.52 -4.24 -20.42
C ARG A 201 5.04 -4.24 -20.27
N ALA A 202 5.67 -3.08 -20.31
CA ALA A 202 7.12 -2.97 -20.22
C ALA A 202 7.66 -2.97 -18.78
N GLN A 203 6.79 -2.98 -17.79
CA GLN A 203 7.14 -2.81 -16.37
C GLN A 203 7.10 -4.13 -15.56
N ALA A 204 6.77 -5.25 -16.19
CA ALA A 204 6.85 -6.55 -15.55
C ALA A 204 8.28 -6.83 -15.06
N GLY A 205 8.43 -7.25 -13.81
CA GLY A 205 9.72 -7.51 -13.18
C GLY A 205 10.53 -6.26 -12.80
N THR A 206 9.91 -5.06 -12.77
CA THR A 206 10.58 -3.85 -12.27
C THR A 206 10.19 -3.55 -10.83
N LEU A 207 11.14 -3.03 -10.04
CA LEU A 207 10.88 -2.60 -8.67
C LEU A 207 9.96 -1.37 -8.63
N GLY A 208 10.29 -0.35 -9.39
CA GLY A 208 9.56 0.91 -9.42
C GLY A 208 10.33 2.11 -8.93
N SER A 209 9.58 3.11 -8.48
CA SER A 209 10.10 4.39 -7.98
C SER A 209 9.16 4.97 -6.92
N GLY A 210 9.54 6.09 -6.33
CA GLY A 210 8.77 6.73 -5.26
C GLY A 210 8.95 5.99 -3.94
N ASN A 211 7.88 5.45 -3.40
CA ASN A 211 7.88 4.67 -2.16
C ASN A 211 8.27 3.19 -2.34
N HIS A 212 8.57 2.75 -3.57
CA HIS A 212 9.04 1.39 -3.81
C HIS A 212 10.52 1.23 -3.47
N PHE A 213 10.85 0.13 -2.79
CA PHE A 213 12.21 -0.14 -2.34
C PHE A 213 12.50 -1.65 -2.27
N LEU A 214 13.78 -1.97 -2.24
CA LEU A 214 14.33 -3.25 -1.85
C LEU A 214 15.37 -2.98 -0.77
N GLU A 215 15.21 -3.61 0.38
CA GLU A 215 16.09 -3.44 1.54
C GLU A 215 16.64 -4.77 2.02
N VAL A 216 17.92 -4.77 2.39
CA VAL A 216 18.54 -5.84 3.15
C VAL A 216 18.59 -5.42 4.61
N GLN A 217 17.89 -6.14 5.44
CA GLN A 217 17.63 -5.82 6.84
C GLN A 217 18.26 -6.87 7.75
N VAL A 218 18.40 -6.53 9.02
CA VAL A 218 18.87 -7.43 10.07
C VAL A 218 17.90 -7.38 11.23
N ILE A 219 17.52 -8.55 11.76
CA ILE A 219 16.70 -8.59 12.97
C ILE A 219 17.56 -8.18 14.17
N ASP A 220 17.27 -7.03 14.74
CA ASP A 220 17.96 -6.47 15.92
C ASP A 220 17.22 -6.73 17.22
N GLN A 221 15.90 -6.99 17.15
CA GLN A 221 15.07 -7.27 18.32
C GLN A 221 13.91 -8.20 17.98
N LEU A 222 13.55 -9.10 18.89
CA LEU A 222 12.41 -10.01 18.79
C LEU A 222 11.35 -9.64 19.82
N TYR A 223 10.10 -9.54 19.36
CA TYR A 223 8.93 -9.31 20.19
C TYR A 223 7.96 -10.50 20.06
N GLY A 224 7.41 -10.96 21.19
CA GLY A 224 6.47 -12.09 21.16
C GLY A 224 7.18 -13.40 20.81
N ARG A 225 7.89 -13.97 21.75
CA ARG A 225 8.77 -15.15 21.56
C ARG A 225 8.08 -16.29 20.82
N GLU A 226 6.86 -16.64 21.19
CA GLU A 226 6.11 -17.73 20.57
C GLU A 226 5.88 -17.51 19.07
N ALA A 227 5.51 -16.28 18.68
CA ALA A 227 5.34 -15.93 17.27
C ALA A 227 6.67 -15.96 16.52
N CYS A 228 7.75 -15.44 17.11
CA CYS A 228 9.07 -15.48 16.49
C CYS A 228 9.58 -16.91 16.32
N ASP A 229 9.39 -17.78 17.31
CA ASP A 229 9.77 -19.19 17.23
C ASP A 229 8.96 -19.93 16.16
N SER A 230 7.65 -19.67 16.05
CA SER A 230 6.79 -20.25 15.01
C SER A 230 7.19 -19.84 13.60
N LEU A 231 7.65 -18.60 13.42
CA LEU A 231 8.15 -18.07 12.15
C LEU A 231 9.62 -18.42 11.89
N GLY A 232 10.32 -19.00 12.87
CA GLY A 232 11.74 -19.33 12.80
C GLY A 232 12.63 -18.10 12.65
N LEU A 233 12.30 -17.00 13.37
CA LEU A 233 13.04 -15.76 13.35
C LEU A 233 14.13 -15.76 14.44
N ASN A 234 15.31 -15.26 14.10
CA ASN A 234 16.46 -15.23 14.99
C ASN A 234 17.13 -13.85 14.99
N LEU A 235 17.69 -13.44 16.15
CA LEU A 235 18.50 -12.23 16.23
C LEU A 235 19.70 -12.32 15.29
N GLY A 236 20.02 -11.22 14.61
CA GLY A 236 21.10 -11.13 13.65
C GLY A 236 20.79 -11.76 12.29
N GLN A 237 19.62 -12.38 12.12
CA GLN A 237 19.21 -12.96 10.84
C GLN A 237 18.99 -11.88 9.79
N VAL A 238 19.48 -12.13 8.58
CA VAL A 238 19.32 -11.25 7.42
C VAL A 238 17.97 -11.52 6.77
N MET A 239 17.25 -10.44 6.53
CA MET A 239 15.97 -10.41 5.84
C MET A 239 16.07 -9.56 4.57
N VAL A 240 15.24 -9.83 3.59
CA VAL A 240 15.09 -8.97 2.41
C VAL A 240 13.65 -8.50 2.35
N MET A 241 13.45 -7.19 2.37
CA MET A 241 12.13 -6.58 2.23
C MET A 241 12.01 -5.94 0.86
N ILE A 242 10.92 -6.25 0.17
CA ILE A 242 10.61 -5.73 -1.16
C ILE A 242 9.26 -5.03 -1.08
N HIS A 243 9.23 -3.74 -1.42
CA HIS A 243 8.00 -2.98 -1.58
C HIS A 243 7.85 -2.61 -3.06
N SER A 244 6.85 -3.19 -3.70
CA SER A 244 6.52 -2.94 -5.10
C SER A 244 5.02 -3.16 -5.32
N GLY A 245 4.52 -2.86 -6.53
CA GLY A 245 3.10 -2.96 -6.84
C GLY A 245 2.84 -3.20 -8.32
N SER A 246 1.63 -2.85 -8.76
CA SER A 246 1.14 -3.03 -10.12
C SER A 246 1.70 -2.02 -11.13
N ARG A 247 2.53 -1.11 -10.67
CA ARG A 247 3.19 -0.09 -11.48
C ARG A 247 2.16 0.78 -12.22
N GLY A 248 2.47 1.21 -13.46
CA GLY A 248 1.59 2.00 -14.30
C GLY A 248 0.29 1.32 -14.70
N PHE A 249 0.23 0.00 -14.61
CA PHE A 249 -0.96 -0.79 -14.88
C PHE A 249 -2.08 -0.46 -13.89
N GLY A 250 -1.87 -0.73 -12.61
CA GLY A 250 -2.87 -0.46 -11.57
C GLY A 250 -3.16 1.04 -11.42
N TYR A 251 -2.14 1.90 -11.59
CA TYR A 251 -2.37 3.34 -11.61
C TYR A 251 -3.42 3.74 -12.67
N GLN A 252 -3.33 3.19 -13.89
CA GLN A 252 -4.30 3.51 -14.94
C GLN A 252 -5.69 2.97 -14.60
N ILE A 253 -5.78 1.76 -14.06
CA ILE A 253 -7.06 1.19 -13.62
C ILE A 253 -7.71 2.08 -12.56
N CYS A 254 -6.96 2.48 -11.54
CA CYS A 254 -7.47 3.39 -10.52
C CYS A 254 -7.98 4.71 -11.13
N ASP A 255 -7.20 5.34 -12.01
CA ASP A 255 -7.58 6.59 -12.69
C ASP A 255 -8.85 6.43 -13.52
N ASP A 256 -8.98 5.34 -14.28
CA ASP A 256 -10.17 5.02 -15.08
C ASP A 256 -11.42 4.86 -14.21
N TYR A 257 -11.32 4.10 -13.11
CA TYR A 257 -12.43 3.88 -12.19
C TYR A 257 -12.78 5.13 -11.37
N VAL A 258 -11.78 5.89 -10.92
CA VAL A 258 -12.00 7.19 -10.27
C VAL A 258 -12.86 8.09 -11.17
N ARG A 259 -12.51 8.21 -12.46
CA ARG A 259 -13.26 9.03 -13.40
C ARG A 259 -14.66 8.50 -13.67
N SER A 260 -14.83 7.19 -13.80
CA SER A 260 -16.14 6.57 -14.07
C SER A 260 -17.09 6.69 -12.87
N MET A 261 -16.55 6.74 -11.65
CA MET A 261 -17.32 6.82 -10.40
C MET A 261 -17.68 8.25 -9.98
N MET A 262 -16.96 9.27 -10.45
CA MET A 262 -17.27 10.67 -10.11
C MET A 262 -18.75 11.06 -10.30
N PRO A 263 -19.41 10.71 -11.42
CA PRO A 263 -20.84 10.99 -11.59
C PRO A 263 -21.74 10.30 -10.56
N CYS A 264 -21.29 9.19 -9.98
CA CYS A 264 -22.07 8.43 -9.00
C CYS A 264 -22.24 9.21 -7.68
N LEU A 265 -21.31 10.09 -7.31
CA LEU A 265 -21.44 10.94 -6.13
C LEU A 265 -22.76 11.73 -6.14
N GLN A 266 -23.07 12.37 -7.26
CA GLN A 266 -24.33 13.13 -7.41
C GLN A 266 -25.54 12.20 -7.47
N LYS A 267 -25.45 11.10 -8.23
CA LYS A 267 -26.52 10.13 -8.40
C LYS A 267 -27.01 9.54 -7.08
N TYR A 268 -26.06 9.27 -6.16
CA TYR A 268 -26.34 8.63 -4.86
C TYR A 268 -26.34 9.60 -3.68
N GLY A 269 -26.25 10.91 -3.92
CA GLY A 269 -26.27 11.95 -2.87
C GLY A 269 -25.10 11.87 -1.89
N ILE A 270 -23.95 11.38 -2.33
CA ILE A 270 -22.74 11.28 -1.51
C ILE A 270 -22.06 12.64 -1.48
N ASN A 271 -22.10 13.31 -0.32
CA ASN A 271 -21.46 14.59 -0.15
C ASN A 271 -19.96 14.41 0.12
N ALA A 272 -19.12 14.91 -0.78
CA ALA A 272 -17.70 15.01 -0.57
C ALA A 272 -17.37 16.09 0.46
N VAL A 273 -16.61 15.77 1.50
CA VAL A 273 -16.33 16.66 2.64
C VAL A 273 -15.07 17.51 2.40
N SER A 274 -14.23 17.14 1.46
CA SER A 274 -13.01 17.86 1.08
C SER A 274 -12.58 17.50 -0.34
N TYR A 275 -11.59 18.23 -0.89
CA TYR A 275 -10.94 17.87 -2.16
C TYR A 275 -10.43 16.43 -2.13
N THR A 276 -10.00 15.96 -0.98
CA THR A 276 -9.61 14.57 -0.72
C THR A 276 -10.74 13.59 -1.01
N HIS A 277 -11.99 13.96 -0.70
CA HIS A 277 -13.17 13.16 -1.04
C HIS A 277 -13.61 13.32 -2.50
N LEU A 278 -13.28 14.45 -3.15
CA LEU A 278 -13.52 14.65 -4.58
C LEU A 278 -12.58 13.79 -5.44
N THR A 279 -11.38 13.53 -4.96
CA THR A 279 -10.45 12.57 -5.57
C THR A 279 -10.70 11.12 -5.14
N LEU A 280 -11.59 10.90 -4.18
CA LEU A 280 -12.05 9.61 -3.69
C LEU A 280 -13.51 9.39 -4.10
N PRO A 281 -13.81 9.04 -5.35
CA PRO A 281 -15.16 8.67 -5.70
C PRO A 281 -15.54 7.43 -4.88
N THR A 282 -16.56 7.59 -4.09
CA THR A 282 -17.12 6.53 -3.27
C THR A 282 -18.43 6.10 -3.89
N ILE A 283 -18.65 4.82 -4.02
CA ILE A 283 -19.94 4.22 -4.41
C ILE A 283 -20.38 3.25 -3.33
N TYR A 284 -21.67 3.12 -3.20
CA TYR A 284 -22.23 2.03 -2.42
C TYR A 284 -21.87 0.69 -3.09
N SER A 285 -21.42 -0.28 -2.31
CA SER A 285 -21.38 -1.66 -2.77
C SER A 285 -22.80 -2.09 -3.14
N VAL A 286 -22.96 -2.60 -4.32
CA VAL A 286 -24.21 -3.20 -4.77
C VAL A 286 -24.25 -4.64 -4.28
#